data_0fccf15743017327dde029db4eb446b9
#
_entry.id   0fccf15743017327dde029db4eb446b9
#
_cell.length_a   1.000
_cell.length_b   1.000
_cell.length_c   1.000
_cell.angle_alpha   90.00
_cell.angle_beta   90.00
_cell.angle_gamma   90.00
#
_symmetry.space_group_name_H-M   'P 1'
#
loop_
_entity.id
_entity.type
_entity.pdbx_description
1 polymer ?
#
loop_
_entity_poly.entity_id
_entity_poly.type
_entity_poly.pdbx_seq_one_letter_code
_entity_poly.pdbx_strand_id
1 'polypeptide(L)'
;QNSLEVTSLLKELGAKMVVSRAARDVHAKFLLRNGADEIVYPERQLADWVAIRYSADHIFDYIELDEEHAIFEISIPGEWIGKTIGQLDIRKKYDINIMALKTNDIMNLKISSDTQLLKGSTMLVLGETKYIQKCFHI
;
A
#
# COMPACT_ATOMS: atom_id res chain seq x y z
N GLN A 1 25.94 -8.82 -12.24
CA GLN A 1 26.10 -9.57 -13.48
C GLN A 1 25.56 -10.99 -13.38
N ASN A 2 25.72 -11.62 -12.20
CA ASN A 2 25.18 -12.97 -11.98
C ASN A 2 23.67 -13.05 -12.20
N SER A 3 22.91 -12.00 -11.94
CA SER A 3 21.47 -11.97 -12.17
C SER A 3 21.12 -12.13 -13.64
N LEU A 4 21.89 -11.56 -14.57
CA LEU A 4 21.64 -11.68 -16.00
C LEU A 4 21.89 -13.11 -16.48
N GLU A 5 22.99 -13.70 -16.09
CA GLU A 5 23.37 -15.06 -16.48
C GLU A 5 22.39 -16.09 -15.96
N VAL A 6 22.06 -16.01 -14.68
CA VAL A 6 21.12 -16.94 -14.03
C VAL A 6 19.71 -16.79 -14.63
N THR A 7 19.25 -15.55 -14.87
CA THR A 7 17.94 -15.30 -15.48
C THR A 7 17.83 -15.94 -16.85
N SER A 8 18.80 -15.73 -17.71
CA SER A 8 18.82 -16.33 -19.07
C SER A 8 18.84 -17.85 -19.01
N LEU A 9 19.68 -18.42 -18.16
CA LEU A 9 19.79 -19.87 -18.01
C LEU A 9 18.48 -20.48 -17.51
N LEU A 10 17.82 -19.89 -16.54
CA LEU A 10 16.54 -20.38 -16.00
C LEU A 10 15.45 -20.36 -17.06
N LYS A 11 15.38 -19.32 -17.91
CA LYS A 11 14.39 -19.27 -18.99
C LYS A 11 14.70 -20.31 -20.07
N GLU A 12 15.95 -20.52 -20.41
CA GLU A 12 16.38 -21.57 -21.35
C GLU A 12 16.02 -22.97 -20.83
N LEU A 13 16.08 -23.18 -19.52
CA LEU A 13 15.72 -24.45 -18.87
C LEU A 13 14.21 -24.62 -18.71
N GLY A 14 13.40 -23.70 -19.21
CA GLY A 14 11.95 -23.81 -19.21
C GLY A 14 11.25 -23.34 -17.94
N ALA A 15 11.88 -22.50 -17.17
CA ALA A 15 11.23 -21.87 -16.02
C ALA A 15 9.98 -21.11 -16.46
N LYS A 16 8.86 -21.33 -15.76
CA LYS A 16 7.60 -20.68 -16.12
C LYS A 16 7.58 -19.19 -15.85
N MET A 17 8.28 -18.75 -14.82
CA MET A 17 8.38 -17.36 -14.44
C MET A 17 9.72 -17.14 -13.76
N VAL A 18 10.38 -16.04 -14.12
CA VAL A 18 11.63 -15.61 -13.48
C VAL A 18 11.47 -14.19 -12.97
N VAL A 19 11.68 -14.01 -11.67
CA VAL A 19 11.70 -12.69 -11.02
C VAL A 19 13.13 -12.38 -10.64
N SER A 20 13.63 -11.23 -11.08
CA SER A 20 15.02 -10.84 -10.85
C SER A 20 15.09 -9.52 -10.09
N ARG A 21 16.11 -9.41 -9.24
CA ARG A 21 16.40 -8.18 -8.50
C ARG A 21 17.12 -7.18 -9.40
N ALA A 22 16.69 -5.92 -9.36
CA ALA A 22 17.34 -4.83 -10.07
C ALA A 22 17.46 -3.60 -9.19
N ALA A 23 18.63 -2.97 -9.19
CA ALA A 23 18.90 -1.76 -8.41
C ALA A 23 18.75 -0.49 -9.24
N ARG A 24 18.81 -0.59 -10.57
CA ARG A 24 18.75 0.55 -11.50
C ARG A 24 17.87 0.21 -12.70
N ASP A 25 17.22 1.24 -13.26
CA ASP A 25 16.34 1.07 -14.43
C ASP A 25 17.07 0.45 -15.63
N VAL A 26 18.33 0.81 -15.85
CA VAL A 26 19.15 0.21 -16.92
C VAL A 26 19.31 -1.29 -16.68
N HIS A 27 19.63 -1.68 -15.44
CA HIS A 27 19.76 -3.08 -15.08
C HIS A 27 18.42 -3.83 -15.25
N ALA A 28 17.30 -3.19 -14.88
CA ALA A 28 15.97 -3.77 -15.08
C ALA A 28 15.70 -4.07 -16.56
N LYS A 29 16.00 -3.15 -17.45
CA LYS A 29 15.84 -3.35 -18.90
C LYS A 29 16.65 -4.54 -19.41
N PHE A 30 17.88 -4.68 -18.97
CA PHE A 30 18.71 -5.82 -19.33
C PHE A 30 18.15 -7.14 -18.80
N LEU A 31 17.66 -7.17 -17.57
CA LEU A 31 17.06 -8.37 -17.00
C LEU A 31 15.81 -8.81 -17.78
N LEU A 32 14.95 -7.88 -18.14
CA LEU A 32 13.75 -8.18 -18.95
C LEU A 32 14.12 -8.75 -20.33
N ARG A 33 15.14 -8.19 -20.99
CA ARG A 33 15.64 -8.70 -22.26
C ARG A 33 16.17 -10.12 -22.13
N ASN A 34 16.74 -10.48 -20.99
CA ASN A 34 17.34 -11.79 -20.74
C ASN A 34 16.33 -12.77 -20.10
N GLY A 35 15.05 -12.46 -20.15
CA GLY A 35 14.00 -13.41 -19.83
C GLY A 35 13.39 -13.30 -18.44
N ALA A 36 13.70 -12.26 -17.67
CA ALA A 36 12.98 -12.02 -16.44
C ALA A 36 11.55 -11.59 -16.75
N ASP A 37 10.57 -12.21 -16.12
CA ASP A 37 9.15 -11.90 -16.33
C ASP A 37 8.72 -10.69 -15.53
N GLU A 38 9.39 -10.43 -14.40
CA GLU A 38 9.08 -9.33 -13.52
C GLU A 38 10.36 -8.81 -12.87
N ILE A 39 10.43 -7.49 -12.66
CA ILE A 39 11.57 -6.83 -12.00
C ILE A 39 11.18 -6.34 -10.64
N VAL A 40 12.02 -6.63 -9.65
CA VAL A 40 11.85 -6.20 -8.27
C VAL A 40 12.99 -5.26 -7.87
N TYR A 41 12.62 -4.13 -7.25
CA TYR A 41 13.58 -3.14 -6.71
C TYR A 41 13.48 -3.14 -5.19
N PRO A 42 14.00 -4.16 -4.49
CA PRO A 42 13.74 -4.30 -3.05
C PRO A 42 14.25 -3.15 -2.20
N GLU A 43 15.38 -2.57 -2.53
CA GLU A 43 15.94 -1.45 -1.78
C GLU A 43 15.12 -0.17 -1.96
N ARG A 44 14.71 0.13 -3.20
CA ARG A 44 13.87 1.29 -3.52
C ARG A 44 12.47 1.15 -2.94
N GLN A 45 11.86 -0.02 -3.10
CA GLN A 45 10.53 -0.30 -2.54
C GLN A 45 10.53 -0.20 -1.02
N LEU A 46 11.55 -0.73 -0.37
CA LEU A 46 11.69 -0.64 1.08
C LEU A 46 11.85 0.82 1.54
N ALA A 47 12.68 1.60 0.84
CA ALA A 47 12.89 3.01 1.18
C ALA A 47 11.59 3.81 1.05
N ASP A 48 10.83 3.62 -0.02
CA ASP A 48 9.54 4.28 -0.22
C ASP A 48 8.54 3.86 0.85
N TRP A 49 8.47 2.58 1.15
CA TRP A 49 7.59 2.05 2.19
C TRP A 49 7.92 2.64 3.56
N VAL A 50 9.20 2.65 3.95
CA VAL A 50 9.67 3.21 5.22
C VAL A 50 9.34 4.71 5.30
N ALA A 51 9.60 5.44 4.22
CA ALA A 51 9.35 6.89 4.18
C ALA A 51 7.88 7.21 4.43
N ILE A 52 6.95 6.45 3.85
CA ILE A 52 5.52 6.66 4.04
C ILE A 52 5.04 6.10 5.38
N ARG A 53 5.41 4.85 5.70
CA ARG A 53 4.97 4.18 6.92
C ARG A 53 5.32 4.96 8.19
N TYR A 54 6.48 5.57 8.21
CA TYR A 54 6.97 6.32 9.38
C TYR A 54 6.90 7.84 9.21
N SER A 55 6.18 8.33 8.20
CA SER A 55 5.99 9.77 7.99
C SER A 55 5.14 10.43 9.07
N ALA A 56 4.31 9.67 9.76
CA ALA A 56 3.47 10.16 10.84
C ALA A 56 3.17 9.05 11.84
N ASP A 57 3.01 9.43 13.11
CA ASP A 57 2.78 8.46 14.20
C ASP A 57 1.44 7.74 14.11
N HIS A 58 0.47 8.30 13.40
CA HIS A 58 -0.87 7.73 13.30
C HIS A 58 -1.04 6.76 12.12
N ILE A 59 0.01 6.48 11.36
CA ILE A 59 0.02 5.44 10.34
C ILE A 59 0.55 4.15 10.97
N PHE A 60 -0.26 3.09 10.90
CA PHE A 60 0.09 1.78 11.47
C PHE A 60 0.54 0.78 10.41
N ASP A 61 0.08 0.94 9.18
CA ASP A 61 0.50 0.12 8.06
C ASP A 61 0.24 0.84 6.74
N TYR A 62 0.95 0.40 5.71
CA TYR A 62 0.85 0.96 4.38
C TYR A 62 1.11 -0.12 3.34
N ILE A 63 0.18 -0.28 2.39
CA ILE A 63 0.30 -1.26 1.31
C ILE A 63 0.12 -0.53 -0.02
N GLU A 64 1.17 -0.45 -0.80
CA GLU A 64 1.12 0.12 -2.14
C GLU A 64 0.47 -0.88 -3.11
N LEU A 65 -0.58 -0.46 -3.82
CA LEU A 65 -1.28 -1.29 -4.79
C LEU A 65 -0.76 -1.05 -6.21
N ASP A 66 -0.52 0.19 -6.55
CA ASP A 66 0.10 0.62 -7.80
C ASP A 66 0.75 1.99 -7.57
N GLU A 67 1.19 2.66 -8.63
CA GLU A 67 1.87 3.96 -8.52
C GLU A 67 1.01 5.04 -7.88
N GLU A 68 -0.31 4.94 -7.96
CA GLU A 68 -1.24 5.97 -7.50
C GLU A 68 -2.10 5.55 -6.32
N HIS A 69 -2.31 4.25 -6.11
CA HIS A 69 -3.28 3.73 -5.13
C HIS A 69 -2.61 2.94 -4.02
N ALA A 70 -3.19 3.05 -2.83
CA ALA A 70 -2.68 2.36 -1.65
C ALA A 70 -3.79 2.08 -0.64
N ILE A 71 -3.48 1.18 0.30
CA ILE A 71 -4.27 0.96 1.50
C ILE A 71 -3.42 1.43 2.68
N PHE A 72 -4.02 2.23 3.55
CA PHE A 72 -3.38 2.67 4.80
C PHE A 72 -4.17 2.16 5.99
N GLU A 73 -3.47 1.70 7.01
CA GLU A 73 -4.06 1.54 8.33
C GLU A 73 -3.72 2.78 9.15
N ILE A 74 -4.74 3.57 9.50
CA ILE A 74 -4.59 4.88 10.13
C ILE A 74 -5.46 4.94 11.38
N SER A 75 -4.95 5.58 12.42
CA SER A 75 -5.78 5.87 13.60
C SER A 75 -6.92 6.84 13.24
N ILE A 76 -8.04 6.72 13.93
CA ILE A 76 -9.18 7.59 13.69
C ILE A 76 -8.86 9.00 14.19
N PRO A 77 -8.96 10.03 13.32
CA PRO A 77 -8.76 11.42 13.75
C PRO A 77 -9.69 11.76 14.94
N GLY A 78 -9.19 12.52 15.90
CA GLY A 78 -9.93 12.85 17.10
C GLY A 78 -11.29 13.50 16.83
N GLU A 79 -11.37 14.34 15.81
CA GLU A 79 -12.60 15.04 15.40
C GLU A 79 -13.63 14.11 14.73
N TRP A 80 -13.23 12.89 14.35
CA TRP A 80 -14.12 11.88 13.76
C TRP A 80 -14.69 10.91 14.80
N ILE A 81 -14.10 10.87 15.98
CA ILE A 81 -14.53 9.95 17.04
C ILE A 81 -15.96 10.27 17.46
N GLY A 82 -16.79 9.24 17.54
CA GLY A 82 -18.20 9.37 17.87
C GLY A 82 -19.12 9.64 16.71
N LYS A 83 -18.58 9.98 15.55
CA LYS A 83 -19.35 10.18 14.32
C LYS A 83 -19.49 8.88 13.55
N THR A 84 -20.53 8.78 12.72
CA THR A 84 -20.70 7.65 11.82
C THR A 84 -19.96 7.89 10.51
N ILE A 85 -19.67 6.81 9.79
CA ILE A 85 -19.01 6.88 8.49
C ILE A 85 -19.85 7.74 7.52
N GLY A 86 -21.18 7.58 7.55
CA GLY A 86 -22.07 8.35 6.70
C GLY A 86 -22.08 9.85 6.99
N GLN A 87 -21.98 10.23 8.27
CA GLN A 87 -21.93 11.64 8.66
C GLN A 87 -20.68 12.34 8.14
N LEU A 88 -19.58 11.63 8.03
CA LEU A 88 -18.31 12.18 7.57
C LEU A 88 -18.25 12.35 6.05
N ASP A 89 -19.02 11.54 5.32
CA ASP A 89 -19.12 11.59 3.85
C ASP A 89 -17.74 11.61 3.15
N ILE A 90 -16.82 10.77 3.65
CA ILE A 90 -15.42 10.74 3.24
C ILE A 90 -15.29 10.38 1.76
N ARG A 91 -16.11 9.46 1.29
CA ARG A 91 -16.11 9.00 -0.10
C ARG A 91 -16.39 10.13 -1.09
N LYS A 92 -17.33 10.99 -0.76
CA LYS A 92 -17.66 12.16 -1.57
C LYS A 92 -16.62 13.27 -1.44
N LYS A 93 -16.18 13.55 -0.22
CA LYS A 93 -15.27 14.68 0.05
C LYS A 93 -13.84 14.42 -0.42
N TYR A 94 -13.35 13.19 -0.26
CA TYR A 94 -11.93 12.86 -0.45
C TYR A 94 -11.69 11.73 -1.44
N ASP A 95 -12.75 11.12 -1.97
CA ASP A 95 -12.66 10.00 -2.91
C ASP A 95 -11.85 8.81 -2.36
N ILE A 96 -12.01 8.55 -1.07
CA ILE A 96 -11.39 7.41 -0.40
C ILE A 96 -12.46 6.54 0.24
N ASN A 97 -12.16 5.25 0.38
CA ASN A 97 -13.08 4.26 0.93
C ASN A 97 -12.54 3.71 2.25
N ILE A 98 -13.39 3.66 3.27
CA ILE A 98 -13.08 2.92 4.50
C ILE A 98 -13.48 1.47 4.24
N MET A 99 -12.50 0.56 4.28
CA MET A 99 -12.71 -0.86 4.00
C MET A 99 -13.05 -1.65 5.24
N ALA A 100 -12.47 -1.29 6.37
CA ALA A 100 -12.61 -2.02 7.62
C ALA A 100 -12.21 -1.14 8.80
N LEU A 101 -12.66 -1.54 9.98
CA LEU A 101 -12.20 -0.98 11.26
C LEU A 101 -11.51 -2.09 12.03
N LYS A 102 -10.45 -1.74 12.74
CA LYS A 102 -9.70 -2.69 13.56
C LYS A 102 -9.68 -2.22 15.00
N THR A 103 -10.16 -3.06 15.90
CA THR A 103 -10.22 -2.77 17.34
C THR A 103 -9.63 -3.96 18.08
N ASN A 104 -8.64 -3.73 18.96
CA ASN A 104 -7.96 -4.79 19.70
C ASN A 104 -7.47 -5.94 18.79
N ASP A 105 -6.86 -5.58 17.64
CA ASP A 105 -6.38 -6.51 16.64
C ASP A 105 -7.46 -7.36 15.95
N ILE A 106 -8.73 -7.05 16.20
CA ILE A 106 -9.84 -7.72 15.51
C ILE A 106 -10.34 -6.82 14.38
N MET A 107 -10.29 -7.34 13.16
CA MET A 107 -10.73 -6.62 11.98
C MET A 107 -12.23 -6.83 11.77
N ASN A 108 -12.97 -5.73 11.64
CA ASN A 108 -14.38 -5.74 11.32
C ASN A 108 -14.60 -5.24 9.89
N LEU A 109 -15.01 -6.15 9.02
CA LEU A 109 -15.32 -5.86 7.62
C LEU A 109 -16.78 -5.52 7.39
N LYS A 110 -17.63 -5.80 8.37
CA LYS A 110 -19.08 -5.53 8.29
C LYS A 110 -19.38 -4.10 8.76
N ILE A 111 -18.96 -3.13 7.97
CA ILE A 111 -19.18 -1.72 8.22
C ILE A 111 -20.20 -1.14 7.24
N SER A 112 -20.89 -0.09 7.66
CA SER A 112 -21.88 0.62 6.84
C SER A 112 -21.81 2.11 7.15
N SER A 113 -22.66 2.90 6.49
CA SER A 113 -22.77 4.33 6.78
C SER A 113 -23.18 4.63 8.23
N ASP A 114 -23.86 3.68 8.89
CA ASP A 114 -24.30 3.82 10.28
C ASP A 114 -23.25 3.41 11.31
N THR A 115 -22.13 2.87 10.86
CA THR A 115 -21.06 2.43 11.77
C THR A 115 -20.39 3.64 12.42
N GLN A 116 -20.37 3.63 13.76
CA GLN A 116 -19.76 4.70 14.56
C GLN A 116 -18.24 4.46 14.70
N LEU A 117 -17.48 5.52 14.57
CA LEU A 117 -16.03 5.49 14.76
C LEU A 117 -15.70 5.68 16.25
N LEU A 118 -14.94 4.73 16.81
CA LEU A 118 -14.64 4.70 18.23
C LEU A 118 -13.16 4.97 18.51
N LYS A 119 -12.89 5.60 19.63
CA LYS A 119 -11.52 5.84 20.10
C LYS A 119 -10.78 4.50 20.31
N GLY A 120 -9.51 4.47 19.94
CA GLY A 120 -8.67 3.29 20.09
C GLY A 120 -8.75 2.29 18.94
N SER A 121 -9.58 2.58 17.95
CA SER A 121 -9.65 1.78 16.72
C SER A 121 -8.78 2.38 15.64
N THR A 122 -8.40 1.56 14.65
CA THR A 122 -7.76 2.02 13.42
C THR A 122 -8.69 1.75 12.24
N MET A 123 -8.46 2.48 11.15
CA MET A 123 -9.22 2.31 9.90
C MET A 123 -8.30 1.81 8.81
N LEU A 124 -8.81 0.90 7.98
CA LEU A 124 -8.18 0.57 6.72
C LEU A 124 -8.86 1.38 5.63
N VAL A 125 -8.11 2.27 4.98
CA VAL A 125 -8.63 3.15 3.94
C VAL A 125 -7.95 2.86 2.61
N LEU A 126 -8.74 2.83 1.55
CA LEU A 126 -8.29 2.58 0.17
C LEU A 126 -8.57 3.81 -0.68
N GLY A 127 -7.61 4.22 -1.47
CA GLY A 127 -7.78 5.32 -2.41
C GLY A 127 -6.47 5.72 -3.06
N GLU A 128 -6.51 6.84 -3.79
CA GLU A 128 -5.29 7.43 -4.31
C GLU A 128 -4.43 7.96 -3.15
N THR A 129 -3.16 7.61 -3.17
CA THR A 129 -2.22 7.99 -2.12
C THR A 129 -2.26 9.50 -1.83
N LYS A 130 -2.28 10.32 -2.87
CA LYS A 130 -2.32 11.80 -2.70
C LYS A 130 -3.57 12.28 -1.96
N TYR A 131 -4.71 11.64 -2.17
CA TYR A 131 -5.96 12.02 -1.50
C TYR A 131 -5.99 11.54 -0.05
N ILE A 132 -5.44 10.35 0.21
CA ILE A 132 -5.30 9.85 1.58
C ILE A 132 -4.37 10.76 2.37
N GLN A 133 -3.24 11.13 1.80
CA GLN A 133 -2.28 12.03 2.44
C GLN A 133 -2.90 13.40 2.72
N LYS A 134 -3.67 13.93 1.79
CA LYS A 134 -4.37 15.21 1.96
C LYS A 134 -5.43 15.13 3.06
N CYS A 135 -6.22 14.07 3.07
CA CYS A 135 -7.30 13.88 4.04
C CYS A 135 -6.78 13.79 5.47
N PHE A 136 -5.68 13.07 5.69
CA PHE A 136 -5.13 12.80 7.00
C PHE A 136 -3.91 13.66 7.35
N HIS A 137 -3.53 14.59 6.50
CA HIS A 137 -2.40 15.51 6.70
C HIS A 137 -1.07 14.79 6.92
N ILE A 138 -0.80 13.81 6.07
CA ILE A 138 0.44 13.02 6.16
C ILE A 138 1.34 13.16 4.94
#